data_8f12373fdd9480b388647b52441215c8
#
_entry.id   8f12373fdd9480b388647b52441215c8
#
_cell.length_a   1.000
_cell.length_b   1.000
_cell.length_c   1.000
_cell.angle_alpha   90.00
_cell.angle_beta   90.00
_cell.angle_gamma   90.00
#
_symmetry.space_group_name_H-M   'P 1'
#
loop_
_entity.id
_entity.type
_entity.pdbx_description
1 polymer ?
#
loop_
_entity_poly.entity_id
_entity_poly.type
_entity_poly.pdbx_seq_one_letter_code
_entity_poly.pdbx_strand_id
1 'polypeptide(L)'
;MYPLFLAVVALQLAPRAEAPPRPNIVWFIVDDMSANFSCYGEKQISTPHVDALAARGTRFSKAFVTAPVCSPCRSALITGCYQTTIGAHHHRSGRGELKINLPGDVVPAPVLFRKAGYHTCIGGFGANGKRLGKTDYNFEWPREMYDGNDWSNRKAGQPFFMQVQLHGGKYRGQGPNKAWQERVKREL
;
A
#
# COMPACT_ATOMS: atom_id res chain seq x y z
N MET A 1 19.17 31.47 66.74
CA MET A 1 19.25 30.16 66.00
C MET A 1 17.88 29.94 65.37
N TYR A 2 17.77 30.16 64.06
CA TYR A 2 16.55 29.86 63.31
C TYR A 2 16.75 28.55 62.57
N PRO A 3 15.87 27.56 62.67
CA PRO A 3 15.96 26.32 61.92
C PRO A 3 15.50 26.55 60.48
N LEU A 4 16.40 26.22 59.54
CA LEU A 4 16.14 26.25 58.10
C LEU A 4 15.31 24.97 57.74
N PHE A 5 14.02 25.15 57.45
CA PHE A 5 13.18 24.09 56.91
C PHE A 5 13.49 23.89 55.42
N LEU A 6 14.19 22.79 55.08
CA LEU A 6 14.34 22.33 53.72
C LEU A 6 13.03 21.69 53.24
N ALA A 7 12.27 22.34 52.44
CA ALA A 7 11.12 21.76 51.74
C ALA A 7 11.62 20.93 50.55
N VAL A 8 11.61 19.62 50.70
CA VAL A 8 11.84 18.68 49.56
C VAL A 8 10.58 18.64 48.71
N VAL A 9 10.56 19.35 47.59
CA VAL A 9 9.51 19.24 46.59
C VAL A 9 9.72 17.92 45.81
N ALA A 10 8.98 16.88 46.20
CA ALA A 10 8.90 15.65 45.42
C ALA A 10 8.15 15.93 44.11
N LEU A 11 8.90 16.06 43.02
CA LEU A 11 8.35 16.16 41.68
C LEU A 11 7.73 14.79 41.34
N GLN A 12 6.41 14.66 41.54
CA GLN A 12 5.68 13.46 41.13
C GLN A 12 5.68 13.47 39.59
N LEU A 13 6.51 12.62 38.99
CA LEU A 13 6.43 12.29 37.58
C LEU A 13 5.05 11.66 37.35
N ALA A 14 4.13 12.43 36.79
CA ALA A 14 2.85 11.90 36.34
C ALA A 14 3.14 10.71 35.39
N PRO A 15 2.41 9.60 35.52
CA PRO A 15 2.59 8.48 34.60
C PRO A 15 2.37 8.99 33.19
N ARG A 16 3.40 8.83 32.34
CA ARG A 16 3.34 9.20 30.93
C ARG A 16 2.20 8.39 30.32
N ALA A 17 1.16 9.07 29.84
CA ALA A 17 0.07 8.40 29.15
C ALA A 17 0.66 7.48 28.08
N GLU A 18 0.32 6.20 28.15
CA GLU A 18 0.78 5.22 27.19
C GLU A 18 0.28 5.63 25.81
N ALA A 19 1.20 5.77 24.86
CA ALA A 19 0.82 6.18 23.50
C ALA A 19 -0.18 5.13 22.95
N PRO A 20 -1.28 5.57 22.30
CA PRO A 20 -2.26 4.63 21.79
C PRO A 20 -1.60 3.59 20.89
N PRO A 21 -2.05 2.33 20.92
CA PRO A 21 -1.45 1.28 20.13
C PRO A 21 -1.56 1.63 18.64
N ARG A 22 -0.43 1.53 17.92
CA ARG A 22 -0.37 1.82 16.50
C ARG A 22 -1.15 0.75 15.73
N PRO A 23 -2.12 1.14 14.86
CA PRO A 23 -2.96 0.17 14.15
C PRO A 23 -2.15 -0.62 13.11
N ASN A 24 -2.56 -1.83 12.82
CA ASN A 24 -2.15 -2.53 11.60
C ASN A 24 -2.82 -1.88 10.40
N ILE A 25 -2.05 -1.76 9.30
CA ILE A 25 -2.52 -1.13 8.07
C ILE A 25 -2.48 -2.17 6.95
N VAL A 26 -3.64 -2.41 6.32
CA VAL A 26 -3.75 -3.26 5.12
C VAL A 26 -4.22 -2.40 3.97
N TRP A 27 -3.43 -2.36 2.90
CA TRP A 27 -3.73 -1.59 1.70
C TRP A 27 -3.91 -2.52 0.51
N PHE A 28 -5.17 -2.75 0.11
CA PHE A 28 -5.49 -3.51 -1.09
C PHE A 28 -5.30 -2.64 -2.34
N ILE A 29 -4.49 -3.10 -3.26
CA ILE A 29 -4.25 -2.45 -4.55
C ILE A 29 -4.69 -3.40 -5.65
N VAL A 30 -5.76 -3.04 -6.35
CA VAL A 30 -6.34 -3.83 -7.43
C VAL A 30 -5.81 -3.32 -8.77
N ASP A 31 -5.22 -4.21 -9.57
CA ASP A 31 -4.67 -3.86 -10.87
C ASP A 31 -5.79 -3.78 -11.93
N ASP A 32 -5.67 -2.82 -12.87
CA ASP A 32 -6.58 -2.68 -14.03
C ASP A 32 -8.08 -2.73 -13.64
N MET A 33 -8.48 -1.94 -12.64
CA MET A 33 -9.84 -1.89 -12.13
C MET A 33 -10.35 -0.46 -12.06
N SER A 34 -11.62 -0.27 -12.38
CA SER A 34 -12.38 0.95 -12.16
C SER A 34 -13.27 0.79 -10.91
N ALA A 35 -14.34 1.57 -10.77
CA ALA A 35 -15.28 1.49 -9.64
C ALA A 35 -16.21 0.26 -9.74
N ASN A 36 -15.66 -0.93 -10.00
CA ASN A 36 -16.38 -2.18 -10.24
C ASN A 36 -16.76 -2.90 -8.95
N PHE A 37 -17.30 -2.20 -7.97
CA PHE A 37 -17.84 -2.74 -6.73
C PHE A 37 -19.32 -2.37 -6.62
N SER A 38 -20.13 -3.25 -6.01
CA SER A 38 -21.57 -2.99 -5.84
C SER A 38 -21.85 -1.74 -5.00
N CYS A 39 -21.01 -1.39 -4.04
CA CYS A 39 -21.11 -0.13 -3.28
C CYS A 39 -20.90 1.14 -4.13
N TYR A 40 -20.37 1.02 -5.35
CA TYR A 40 -20.25 2.09 -6.33
C TYR A 40 -21.29 2.02 -7.46
N GLY A 41 -22.26 1.11 -7.35
CA GLY A 41 -23.37 0.97 -8.30
C GLY A 41 -23.18 -0.09 -9.36
N GLU A 42 -22.11 -0.89 -9.30
CA GLU A 42 -21.96 -2.06 -10.16
C GLU A 42 -23.07 -3.10 -9.86
N LYS A 43 -23.79 -3.50 -10.90
CA LYS A 43 -24.95 -4.39 -10.77
C LYS A 43 -24.70 -5.82 -11.27
N GLN A 44 -23.64 -6.01 -12.06
CA GLN A 44 -23.34 -7.31 -12.68
C GLN A 44 -22.61 -8.26 -11.75
N ILE A 45 -21.95 -7.72 -10.74
CA ILE A 45 -21.22 -8.48 -9.72
C ILE A 45 -21.63 -8.04 -8.32
N SER A 46 -21.61 -8.98 -7.38
CA SER A 46 -21.82 -8.69 -5.97
C SER A 46 -20.50 -8.70 -5.23
N THR A 47 -20.26 -7.68 -4.41
CA THR A 47 -19.01 -7.52 -3.64
C THR A 47 -19.31 -7.28 -2.15
N PRO A 48 -19.99 -8.23 -1.47
CA PRO A 48 -20.58 -8.00 -0.14
C PRO A 48 -19.55 -7.64 0.93
N HIS A 49 -18.34 -8.17 0.86
CA HIS A 49 -17.27 -7.84 1.82
C HIS A 49 -16.75 -6.39 1.64
N VAL A 50 -16.64 -5.92 0.41
CA VAL A 50 -16.27 -4.54 0.11
C VAL A 50 -17.39 -3.59 0.49
N ASP A 51 -18.63 -3.98 0.24
CA ASP A 51 -19.82 -3.20 0.61
C ASP A 51 -19.93 -3.06 2.13
N ALA A 52 -19.69 -4.14 2.88
CA ALA A 52 -19.66 -4.11 4.34
C ALA A 52 -18.51 -3.22 4.88
N LEU A 53 -17.36 -3.21 4.21
CA LEU A 53 -16.27 -2.31 4.55
C LEU A 53 -16.65 -0.85 4.26
N ALA A 54 -17.23 -0.57 3.11
CA ALA A 54 -17.71 0.74 2.70
C ALA A 54 -18.78 1.31 3.65
N ALA A 55 -19.67 0.45 4.15
CA ALA A 55 -20.73 0.82 5.09
C ALA A 55 -20.19 1.24 6.47
N ARG A 56 -19.03 0.72 6.87
CA ARG A 56 -18.38 1.01 8.17
C ARG A 56 -17.23 2.02 8.07
N GLY A 57 -16.82 2.36 6.85
CA GLY A 57 -15.71 3.25 6.58
C GLY A 57 -16.11 4.47 5.77
N THR A 58 -15.12 5.07 5.14
CA THR A 58 -15.31 6.21 4.24
C THR A 58 -15.24 5.75 2.80
N ARG A 59 -16.28 6.05 2.02
CA ARG A 59 -16.33 5.80 0.59
C ARG A 59 -16.08 7.09 -0.19
N PHE A 60 -15.05 7.09 -1.02
CA PHE A 60 -14.72 8.23 -1.87
C PHE A 60 -15.40 8.08 -3.22
N SER A 61 -16.35 8.96 -3.53
CA SER A 61 -17.09 8.94 -4.80
C SER A 61 -16.30 9.54 -5.97
N LYS A 62 -15.28 10.33 -5.69
CA LYS A 62 -14.43 11.01 -6.69
C LYS A 62 -12.96 10.82 -6.34
N ALA A 63 -12.48 9.58 -6.39
CA ALA A 63 -11.07 9.26 -6.24
C ALA A 63 -10.44 8.98 -7.61
N PHE A 64 -9.36 9.66 -7.94
CA PHE A 64 -8.68 9.55 -9.23
C PHE A 64 -7.22 9.15 -9.02
N VAL A 65 -6.72 8.28 -9.89
CA VAL A 65 -5.29 8.01 -9.97
C VAL A 65 -4.61 9.07 -10.84
N THR A 66 -3.35 9.36 -10.56
CA THR A 66 -2.58 10.39 -11.26
C THR A 66 -2.17 9.98 -12.69
N ALA A 67 -2.16 8.67 -12.96
CA ALA A 67 -1.93 8.10 -14.27
C ALA A 67 -2.60 6.73 -14.38
N PRO A 68 -3.33 6.41 -15.46
CA PRO A 68 -4.05 5.14 -15.61
C PRO A 68 -3.15 4.01 -16.13
N VAL A 69 -1.89 3.96 -15.70
CA VAL A 69 -0.88 2.98 -16.12
C VAL A 69 -0.11 2.48 -14.89
N CYS A 70 0.14 1.17 -14.84
CA CYS A 70 0.67 0.47 -13.67
C CYS A 70 1.88 1.17 -13.02
N SER A 71 2.97 1.32 -13.78
CA SER A 71 4.25 1.78 -13.24
C SER A 71 4.22 3.26 -12.80
N PRO A 72 3.73 4.22 -13.60
CA PRO A 72 3.57 5.60 -13.17
C PRO A 72 2.63 5.75 -11.97
N CYS A 73 1.46 5.10 -12.00
CA CYS A 73 0.50 5.16 -10.91
C CYS A 73 1.09 4.61 -9.61
N ARG A 74 1.73 3.44 -9.66
CA ARG A 74 2.33 2.81 -8.46
C ARG A 74 3.49 3.61 -7.91
N SER A 75 4.26 4.27 -8.77
CA SER A 75 5.33 5.18 -8.35
C SER A 75 4.77 6.39 -7.62
N ALA A 76 3.70 6.99 -8.13
CA ALA A 76 3.02 8.10 -7.47
C ALA A 76 2.39 7.68 -6.13
N LEU A 77 1.66 6.55 -6.10
CA LEU A 77 1.03 6.05 -4.88
C LEU A 77 2.01 5.79 -3.74
N ILE A 78 3.17 5.19 -4.05
CA ILE A 78 4.12 4.80 -3.00
C ILE A 78 4.98 5.96 -2.49
N THR A 79 5.15 7.00 -3.29
CA THR A 79 5.92 8.20 -2.94
C THR A 79 5.06 9.35 -2.44
N GLY A 80 3.74 9.32 -2.69
CA GLY A 80 2.86 10.44 -2.44
C GLY A 80 3.09 11.66 -3.35
N CYS A 81 3.88 11.50 -4.42
CA CYS A 81 4.22 12.54 -5.38
C CYS A 81 3.61 12.25 -6.75
N TYR A 82 3.33 13.28 -7.52
CA TYR A 82 3.00 13.07 -8.93
C TYR A 82 4.18 12.42 -9.66
N GLN A 83 3.89 11.45 -10.51
CA GLN A 83 4.91 10.72 -11.28
C GLN A 83 5.75 11.64 -12.17
N THR A 84 5.21 12.77 -12.60
CA THR A 84 5.93 13.81 -13.35
C THR A 84 6.99 14.52 -12.51
N THR A 85 6.68 14.78 -11.23
CA THR A 85 7.61 15.42 -10.29
C THR A 85 8.84 14.56 -10.03
N ILE A 86 8.68 13.24 -10.00
CA ILE A 86 9.76 12.28 -9.73
C ILE A 86 10.34 11.67 -11.02
N GLY A 87 10.00 12.16 -12.20
CA GLY A 87 10.50 11.66 -13.49
C GLY A 87 9.97 10.28 -13.91
N ALA A 88 9.02 9.70 -13.16
CA ALA A 88 8.55 8.32 -13.33
C ALA A 88 7.31 8.19 -14.23
N HIS A 89 7.05 9.14 -15.14
CA HIS A 89 5.80 9.25 -15.89
C HIS A 89 5.70 8.35 -17.13
N HIS A 90 6.83 7.89 -17.69
CA HIS A 90 6.81 6.94 -18.80
C HIS A 90 6.78 5.49 -18.30
N HIS A 91 5.86 4.69 -18.84
CA HIS A 91 5.66 3.31 -18.37
C HIS A 91 6.94 2.47 -18.51
N ARG A 92 7.47 2.03 -17.36
CA ARG A 92 8.65 1.16 -17.24
C ARG A 92 9.96 1.72 -17.81
N SER A 93 10.05 3.01 -18.05
CA SER A 93 11.27 3.63 -18.58
C SER A 93 12.49 3.47 -17.67
N GLY A 94 12.30 3.41 -16.36
CA GLY A 94 13.37 3.20 -15.39
C GLY A 94 13.93 1.77 -15.29
N ARG A 95 13.42 0.82 -16.09
CA ARG A 95 13.85 -0.60 -16.06
C ARG A 95 14.98 -0.94 -17.01
N GLY A 96 15.25 -0.07 -17.99
CA GLY A 96 16.33 -0.23 -18.95
C GLY A 96 17.62 0.43 -18.50
N GLU A 97 18.31 1.05 -19.42
CA GLU A 97 19.54 1.82 -19.16
C GLU A 97 19.27 3.09 -18.35
N LEU A 98 18.12 3.73 -18.58
CA LEU A 98 17.70 4.88 -17.81
C LEU A 98 17.40 4.48 -16.36
N LYS A 99 18.17 5.03 -15.44
CA LYS A 99 17.96 4.87 -14.00
C LYS A 99 17.32 6.13 -13.43
N ILE A 100 16.11 5.97 -12.88
CA ILE A 100 15.38 7.08 -12.27
C ILE A 100 15.63 7.01 -10.77
N ASN A 101 16.33 8.00 -10.24
CA ASN A 101 16.54 8.17 -8.82
C ASN A 101 15.53 9.18 -8.27
N LEU A 102 14.96 8.88 -7.12
CA LEU A 102 14.05 9.82 -6.46
C LEU A 102 14.81 11.07 -6.00
N PRO A 103 14.18 12.26 -6.04
CA PRO A 103 14.70 13.43 -5.35
C PRO A 103 15.01 13.14 -3.88
N GLY A 104 16.03 13.74 -3.31
CA GLY A 104 16.56 13.38 -1.99
C GLY A 104 15.59 13.57 -0.82
N ASP A 105 14.58 14.40 -0.99
CA ASP A 105 13.50 14.67 -0.03
C ASP A 105 12.29 13.72 -0.20
N VAL A 106 12.22 12.95 -1.29
CA VAL A 106 11.13 12.01 -1.58
C VAL A 106 11.44 10.64 -1.00
N VAL A 107 10.70 10.25 0.03
CA VAL A 107 10.86 8.97 0.73
C VAL A 107 9.61 8.10 0.54
N PRO A 108 9.75 6.88 -0.03
CA PRO A 108 8.61 5.97 -0.19
C PRO A 108 7.95 5.61 1.15
N ALA A 109 6.62 5.50 1.14
CA ALA A 109 5.82 5.22 2.34
C ALA A 109 6.30 3.99 3.15
N PRO A 110 6.70 2.85 2.56
CA PRO A 110 7.20 1.71 3.35
C PRO A 110 8.45 2.06 4.17
N VAL A 111 9.34 2.91 3.65
CA VAL A 111 10.52 3.37 4.38
C VAL A 111 10.11 4.19 5.62
N LEU A 112 9.10 5.06 5.47
CA LEU A 112 8.57 5.86 6.58
C LEU A 112 7.90 4.97 7.64
N PHE A 113 7.09 4.00 7.22
CA PHE A 113 6.48 3.03 8.13
C PHE A 113 7.53 2.20 8.85
N ARG A 114 8.57 1.75 8.15
CA ARG A 114 9.67 1.01 8.76
C ARG A 114 10.42 1.84 9.82
N LYS A 115 10.73 3.10 9.51
CA LYS A 115 11.31 4.05 10.48
C LYS A 115 10.40 4.26 11.70
N ALA A 116 9.08 4.18 11.52
CA ALA A 116 8.11 4.22 12.60
C ALA A 116 7.96 2.87 13.34
N GLY A 117 8.74 1.84 13.02
CA GLY A 117 8.75 0.55 13.72
C GLY A 117 7.74 -0.47 13.20
N TYR A 118 7.10 -0.22 12.07
CA TYR A 118 6.21 -1.20 11.42
C TYR A 118 7.02 -2.29 10.72
N HIS A 119 6.47 -3.51 10.74
CA HIS A 119 6.85 -4.55 9.78
C HIS A 119 6.20 -4.24 8.43
N THR A 120 7.01 -4.06 7.39
CA THR A 120 6.53 -3.66 6.06
C THR A 120 6.54 -4.84 5.11
N CYS A 121 5.42 -5.10 4.43
CA CYS A 121 5.33 -6.21 3.51
C CYS A 121 4.45 -5.90 2.28
N ILE A 122 4.71 -6.61 1.20
CA ILE A 122 3.96 -6.53 -0.05
C ILE A 122 3.78 -7.91 -0.65
N GLY A 123 2.54 -8.41 -0.63
CA GLY A 123 2.17 -9.74 -1.06
C GLY A 123 1.10 -9.76 -2.14
N GLY A 124 0.44 -10.91 -2.28
CA GLY A 124 -0.59 -11.13 -3.28
C GLY A 124 -0.03 -11.35 -4.68
N PHE A 125 -0.64 -10.75 -5.71
CA PHE A 125 -0.26 -10.94 -7.10
C PHE A 125 1.25 -10.71 -7.34
N GLY A 126 1.91 -11.72 -7.89
CA GLY A 126 3.34 -11.74 -8.15
C GLY A 126 4.20 -12.27 -7.00
N ALA A 127 3.67 -12.40 -5.78
CA ALA A 127 4.37 -12.99 -4.65
C ALA A 127 4.48 -14.50 -4.80
N ASN A 128 5.68 -15.04 -4.48
CA ASN A 128 5.92 -16.49 -4.44
C ASN A 128 7.19 -16.78 -3.63
N GLY A 129 7.11 -17.63 -2.62
CA GLY A 129 8.23 -17.91 -1.73
C GLY A 129 8.77 -16.61 -1.11
N LYS A 130 10.03 -16.28 -1.38
CA LYS A 130 10.66 -15.03 -0.94
C LYS A 130 10.42 -13.83 -1.88
N ARG A 131 9.75 -14.06 -3.01
CA ARG A 131 9.48 -13.00 -3.98
C ARG A 131 8.39 -12.07 -3.45
N LEU A 132 8.62 -10.78 -3.53
CA LEU A 132 7.65 -9.74 -3.21
C LEU A 132 6.49 -9.73 -4.20
N GLY A 133 5.35 -9.23 -3.77
CA GLY A 133 4.22 -8.90 -4.63
C GLY A 133 4.60 -7.86 -5.69
N LYS A 134 3.69 -7.60 -6.61
CA LYS A 134 3.91 -6.66 -7.72
C LYS A 134 4.19 -5.25 -7.20
N THR A 135 5.43 -4.80 -7.30
CA THR A 135 5.84 -3.41 -7.04
C THR A 135 5.64 -2.52 -8.26
N ASP A 136 6.22 -2.90 -9.38
CA ASP A 136 6.14 -2.21 -10.67
C ASP A 136 6.57 -0.72 -10.62
N TYR A 137 7.38 -0.33 -9.63
CA TYR A 137 7.87 1.04 -9.49
C TYR A 137 8.80 1.41 -10.64
N ASN A 138 8.71 2.66 -11.07
CA ASN A 138 9.48 3.20 -12.20
C ASN A 138 10.65 4.06 -11.73
N PHE A 139 11.27 3.69 -10.62
CA PHE A 139 12.46 4.30 -10.05
C PHE A 139 13.31 3.25 -9.32
N GLU A 140 14.56 3.57 -9.07
CA GLU A 140 15.44 2.71 -8.27
C GLU A 140 15.02 2.77 -6.79
N TRP A 141 14.83 1.60 -6.18
CA TRP A 141 14.37 1.48 -4.81
C TRP A 141 15.06 0.31 -4.09
N PRO A 142 15.38 0.48 -2.80
CA PRO A 142 16.00 -0.57 -2.03
C PRO A 142 14.96 -1.65 -1.69
N ARG A 143 15.30 -2.92 -1.96
CA ARG A 143 14.40 -4.04 -1.63
C ARG A 143 14.07 -4.10 -0.14
N GLU A 144 15.00 -3.64 0.67
CA GLU A 144 14.94 -3.61 2.14
C GLU A 144 13.87 -2.66 2.69
N MET A 145 13.21 -1.87 1.84
CA MET A 145 12.03 -1.12 2.27
C MET A 145 10.85 -2.03 2.61
N TYR A 146 10.91 -3.32 2.20
CA TYR A 146 9.99 -4.37 2.62
C TYR A 146 10.72 -5.48 3.37
N ASP A 147 10.19 -5.86 4.53
CA ASP A 147 10.70 -6.98 5.33
C ASP A 147 10.32 -8.33 4.71
N GLY A 148 9.20 -8.39 3.96
CA GLY A 148 8.74 -9.61 3.33
C GLY A 148 7.50 -9.43 2.44
N ASN A 149 6.86 -10.54 2.14
CA ASN A 149 5.63 -10.58 1.34
C ASN A 149 4.37 -10.88 2.16
N ASP A 150 4.51 -11.09 3.46
CA ASP A 150 3.41 -11.24 4.40
C ASP A 150 3.80 -10.72 5.79
N TRP A 151 2.85 -10.69 6.72
CA TRP A 151 3.04 -10.18 8.08
C TRP A 151 3.41 -11.26 9.10
N SER A 152 3.55 -12.55 8.72
CA SER A 152 3.74 -13.66 9.67
C SER A 152 5.05 -13.60 10.41
N ASN A 153 6.09 -13.04 9.78
CA ASN A 153 7.44 -12.94 10.32
C ASN A 153 7.70 -11.71 11.20
N ARG A 154 6.65 -10.91 11.48
CA ARG A 154 6.78 -9.75 12.37
C ARG A 154 7.04 -10.18 13.82
N LYS A 155 7.68 -9.31 14.59
CA LYS A 155 7.83 -9.52 16.04
C LYS A 155 6.49 -9.49 16.76
N ALA A 156 6.38 -10.18 17.88
CA ALA A 156 5.18 -10.12 18.72
C ALA A 156 4.87 -8.66 19.11
N GLY A 157 3.61 -8.23 18.96
CA GLY A 157 3.19 -6.86 19.24
C GLY A 157 3.62 -5.80 18.20
N GLN A 158 4.43 -6.16 17.20
CA GLN A 158 4.85 -5.21 16.17
C GLN A 158 3.69 -4.91 15.22
N PRO A 159 3.33 -3.63 15.00
CA PRO A 159 2.35 -3.28 13.97
C PRO A 159 2.91 -3.55 12.58
N PHE A 160 2.04 -3.81 11.62
CA PHE A 160 2.45 -4.02 10.23
C PHE A 160 1.74 -3.09 9.24
N PHE A 161 2.46 -2.77 8.17
CA PHE A 161 1.95 -2.15 6.95
C PHE A 161 2.04 -3.17 5.82
N MET A 162 0.90 -3.64 5.35
CA MET A 162 0.79 -4.66 4.30
C MET A 162 0.13 -4.09 3.06
N GLN A 163 0.83 -4.13 1.93
CA GLN A 163 0.23 -3.96 0.62
C GLN A 163 -0.17 -5.34 0.07
N VAL A 164 -1.44 -5.50 -0.23
CA VAL A 164 -1.98 -6.70 -0.87
C VAL A 164 -2.27 -6.38 -2.33
N GLN A 165 -1.47 -6.95 -3.23
CA GLN A 165 -1.61 -6.78 -4.66
C GLN A 165 -2.66 -7.76 -5.18
N LEU A 166 -3.71 -7.25 -5.83
CA LEU A 166 -4.73 -8.07 -6.45
C LEU A 166 -4.61 -8.00 -7.98
N HIS A 167 -4.92 -9.11 -8.64
CA HIS A 167 -4.79 -9.21 -10.09
C HIS A 167 -5.81 -8.31 -10.81
N GLY A 168 -6.97 -8.12 -10.21
CA GLY A 168 -8.05 -7.30 -10.77
C GLY A 168 -8.57 -7.81 -12.10
N GLY A 169 -8.97 -6.86 -12.96
CA GLY A 169 -9.48 -7.13 -14.30
C GLY A 169 -8.45 -7.57 -15.33
N LYS A 170 -7.18 -7.62 -14.96
CA LYS A 170 -6.09 -7.97 -15.88
C LYS A 170 -6.00 -9.48 -16.11
N TYR A 171 -6.80 -9.98 -17.03
CA TYR A 171 -6.62 -11.33 -17.53
C TYR A 171 -5.53 -11.34 -18.62
N ARG A 172 -4.35 -11.81 -18.24
CA ARG A 172 -3.25 -12.10 -19.19
C ARG A 172 -2.96 -13.61 -19.17
N GLY A 173 -3.95 -14.41 -19.53
CA GLY A 173 -3.70 -15.82 -19.84
C GLY A 173 -2.74 -15.90 -21.03
N GLN A 174 -1.77 -16.79 -20.98
CA GLN A 174 -0.98 -17.13 -22.15
C GLN A 174 -1.89 -17.92 -23.11
N GLY A 175 -2.22 -17.30 -24.21
CA GLY A 175 -3.12 -17.85 -25.22
C GLY A 175 -4.61 -17.49 -24.98
N PRO A 176 -5.44 -17.69 -26.00
CA PRO A 176 -6.85 -17.47 -25.88
C PRO A 176 -7.42 -18.49 -24.89
N ASN A 177 -7.89 -18.02 -23.75
CA ASN A 177 -8.70 -18.87 -22.88
C ASN A 177 -10.02 -19.16 -23.63
N LYS A 178 -10.06 -20.32 -24.27
CA LYS A 178 -11.18 -20.75 -25.10
C LYS A 178 -12.50 -20.71 -24.33
N ALA A 179 -12.46 -21.12 -23.07
CA ALA A 179 -13.63 -21.09 -22.20
C ALA A 179 -14.13 -19.65 -21.93
N TRP A 180 -13.22 -18.68 -21.75
CA TRP A 180 -13.60 -17.27 -21.57
C TRP A 180 -14.14 -16.66 -22.87
N GLN A 181 -13.51 -16.93 -24.02
CA GLN A 181 -13.98 -16.47 -25.30
C GLN A 181 -15.35 -17.04 -25.66
N GLU A 182 -15.59 -18.30 -25.36
CA GLU A 182 -16.88 -18.96 -25.57
C GLU A 182 -17.96 -18.41 -24.62
N ARG A 183 -17.58 -18.05 -23.38
CA ARG A 183 -18.47 -17.39 -22.44
C ARG A 183 -18.85 -15.99 -22.90
N VAL A 184 -17.87 -15.16 -23.27
CA VAL A 184 -18.11 -13.80 -23.79
C VAL A 184 -18.97 -13.83 -25.04
N LYS A 185 -18.77 -14.77 -25.95
CA LYS A 185 -19.61 -14.94 -27.16
C LYS A 185 -21.05 -15.35 -26.85
N ARG A 186 -21.32 -15.96 -25.71
CA ARG A 186 -22.67 -16.35 -25.29
C ARG A 186 -23.41 -15.26 -24.54
N GLU A 187 -22.68 -14.34 -23.90
CA GLU A 187 -23.24 -13.29 -23.04
C GLU A 187 -23.35 -11.92 -23.76
N LEU A 188 -22.76 -11.78 -24.97
CA LEU A 188 -22.89 -10.64 -25.87
C LEU A 188 -23.71 -10.99 -27.12
#